data_baf186e12197f37af30a6e53ac788d36
#
_entry.id   baf186e12197f37af30a6e53ac788d36
#
_cell.length_a   1.000
_cell.length_b   1.000
_cell.length_c   1.000
_cell.angle_alpha   90.00
_cell.angle_beta   90.00
_cell.angle_gamma   90.00
#
_symmetry.space_group_name_H-M   'P 1'
#
loop_
_entity.id
_entity.type
_entity.pdbx_description
1 polymer ?
#
loop_
_entity_poly.entity_id
_entity_poly.type
_entity_poly.pdbx_seq_one_letter_code
_entity_poly.pdbx_strand_id
1 'polypeptide(L)'
;EVFNDVLDKLIMVGIADPDAELRFTVLSALDEHFDRHLAQTEYIRAIFIALNDEEFAVREVAINILGRLAKYNPAYVMPSLRKVLIQLLTGLEYATVTRHKEEAAKLLTGVVRALQGLVKSYALTILQVLLPKANDAHAGVAARVTECLGELARVAGEELAPLVDELVSLMVSQLSSGSVHASVAKRDAALKTLGRLASNTSHVANPYLQYPRLLGALVKILKTEQAAPVR
;
A
#
# COMPACT_ATOMS: atom_id res chain seq x y z
N GLU A 1 -33.48 11.64 -10.85
CA GLU A 1 -34.02 10.38 -11.43
C GLU A 1 -33.11 9.95 -12.59
N VAL A 2 -33.09 10.64 -13.72
CA VAL A 2 -32.26 10.29 -14.90
C VAL A 2 -30.76 10.14 -14.59
N PHE A 3 -30.20 11.01 -13.74
CA PHE A 3 -28.78 10.94 -13.36
C PHE A 3 -28.46 9.63 -12.59
N ASN A 4 -29.32 9.25 -11.64
CA ASN A 4 -29.10 8.02 -10.87
C ASN A 4 -29.22 6.78 -11.78
N ASP A 5 -30.19 6.77 -12.71
CA ASP A 5 -30.33 5.67 -13.68
C ASP A 5 -29.11 5.52 -14.58
N VAL A 6 -28.46 6.63 -14.94
CA VAL A 6 -27.21 6.59 -15.69
C VAL A 6 -26.07 6.08 -14.83
N LEU A 7 -25.97 6.56 -13.59
CA LEU A 7 -24.92 6.14 -12.65
C LEU A 7 -25.02 4.65 -12.31
N ASP A 8 -26.25 4.12 -12.10
CA ASP A 8 -26.50 2.70 -11.87
C ASP A 8 -25.99 1.84 -13.03
N LYS A 9 -26.23 2.28 -14.27
CA LYS A 9 -25.74 1.59 -15.47
C LYS A 9 -24.22 1.65 -15.58
N LEU A 10 -23.60 2.81 -15.29
CA LEU A 10 -22.15 2.95 -15.32
C LEU A 10 -21.49 2.04 -14.26
N ILE A 11 -22.02 2.00 -13.05
CA ILE A 11 -21.52 1.12 -12.00
C ILE A 11 -21.70 -0.36 -12.40
N MET A 12 -22.85 -0.74 -12.96
CA MET A 12 -23.08 -2.11 -13.42
C MET A 12 -22.05 -2.51 -14.48
N VAL A 13 -21.79 -1.67 -15.48
CA VAL A 13 -20.76 -1.93 -16.51
C VAL A 13 -19.37 -1.97 -15.87
N GLY A 14 -19.03 -1.01 -15.02
CA GLY A 14 -17.71 -0.95 -14.36
C GLY A 14 -17.39 -2.16 -13.47
N ILE A 15 -18.39 -2.95 -13.07
CA ILE A 15 -18.20 -4.11 -12.20
C ILE A 15 -18.40 -5.45 -12.91
N ALA A 16 -19.34 -5.52 -13.84
CA ALA A 16 -19.83 -6.78 -14.37
C ALA A 16 -19.61 -6.99 -15.88
N ASP A 17 -19.08 -6.00 -16.59
CA ASP A 17 -18.80 -6.18 -18.02
C ASP A 17 -17.72 -7.27 -18.22
N PRO A 18 -17.88 -8.17 -19.21
CA PRO A 18 -16.87 -9.18 -19.50
C PRO A 18 -15.53 -8.58 -19.96
N ASP A 19 -15.53 -7.38 -20.55
CA ASP A 19 -14.32 -6.70 -20.99
C ASP A 19 -13.68 -5.91 -19.83
N ALA A 20 -12.50 -6.34 -19.40
CA ALA A 20 -11.74 -5.72 -18.33
C ALA A 20 -11.28 -4.29 -18.65
N GLU A 21 -10.97 -4.00 -19.92
CA GLU A 21 -10.57 -2.66 -20.35
C GLU A 21 -11.76 -1.68 -20.25
N LEU A 22 -12.95 -2.15 -20.56
CA LEU A 22 -14.17 -1.38 -20.41
C LEU A 22 -14.49 -1.14 -18.93
N ARG A 23 -14.38 -2.18 -18.06
CA ARG A 23 -14.55 -2.01 -16.60
C ARG A 23 -13.58 -0.96 -16.05
N PHE A 24 -12.29 -1.06 -16.42
CA PHE A 24 -11.27 -0.09 -16.00
C PHE A 24 -11.59 1.33 -16.47
N THR A 25 -11.96 1.49 -17.74
CA THR A 25 -12.26 2.79 -18.34
C THR A 25 -13.44 3.46 -17.66
N VAL A 26 -14.52 2.71 -17.44
CA VAL A 26 -15.74 3.23 -16.78
C VAL A 26 -15.45 3.65 -15.35
N LEU A 27 -14.79 2.78 -14.55
CA LEU A 27 -14.45 3.11 -13.17
C LEU A 27 -13.48 4.30 -13.09
N SER A 28 -12.51 4.39 -14.00
CA SER A 28 -11.56 5.50 -14.05
C SER A 28 -12.23 6.84 -14.41
N ALA A 29 -13.32 6.80 -15.16
CA ALA A 29 -14.10 7.99 -15.51
C ALA A 29 -14.95 8.53 -14.34
N LEU A 30 -15.16 7.73 -13.28
CA LEU A 30 -15.87 8.16 -12.08
C LEU A 30 -14.95 8.98 -11.17
N ASP A 31 -14.78 10.25 -11.52
CA ASP A 31 -13.92 11.20 -10.84
C ASP A 31 -14.58 11.82 -9.57
N GLU A 32 -13.96 12.85 -9.01
CA GLU A 32 -14.39 13.52 -7.78
C GLU A 32 -15.79 14.14 -7.86
N HIS A 33 -16.27 14.49 -9.07
CA HIS A 33 -17.60 15.09 -9.28
C HIS A 33 -18.72 14.10 -8.92
N PHE A 34 -18.46 12.80 -9.05
CA PHE A 34 -19.42 11.75 -8.72
C PHE A 34 -19.41 11.36 -7.23
N ASP A 35 -18.39 11.74 -6.46
CA ASP A 35 -18.15 11.22 -5.10
C ASP A 35 -19.36 11.39 -4.16
N ARG A 36 -20.05 12.52 -4.22
CA ARG A 36 -21.24 12.75 -3.38
C ARG A 36 -22.39 11.79 -3.69
N HIS A 37 -22.56 11.42 -4.94
CA HIS A 37 -23.57 10.47 -5.36
C HIS A 37 -23.14 9.04 -5.10
N LEU A 38 -21.86 8.72 -5.33
CA LEU A 38 -21.28 7.41 -5.08
C LEU A 38 -21.13 7.08 -3.58
N ALA A 39 -21.19 8.08 -2.68
CA ALA A 39 -21.08 7.87 -1.24
C ALA A 39 -22.32 7.23 -0.60
N GLN A 40 -23.25 6.69 -1.39
CA GLN A 40 -24.40 5.91 -0.95
C GLN A 40 -24.01 4.44 -0.73
N THR A 41 -24.75 3.77 0.13
CA THR A 41 -24.42 2.39 0.56
C THR A 41 -24.34 1.41 -0.60
N GLU A 42 -25.24 1.52 -1.55
CA GLU A 42 -25.33 0.63 -2.72
C GLU A 42 -24.05 0.73 -3.56
N TYR A 43 -23.64 1.94 -3.89
CA TYR A 43 -22.46 2.18 -4.71
C TYR A 43 -21.15 1.81 -3.99
N ILE A 44 -21.05 2.13 -2.69
CA ILE A 44 -19.89 1.71 -1.89
C ILE A 44 -19.76 0.19 -1.90
N ARG A 45 -20.86 -0.55 -1.72
CA ARG A 45 -20.84 -2.02 -1.80
C ARG A 45 -20.43 -2.52 -3.17
N ALA A 46 -20.94 -1.89 -4.22
CA ALA A 46 -20.61 -2.21 -5.59
C ALA A 46 -19.10 -2.01 -5.87
N ILE A 47 -18.51 -0.89 -5.43
CA ILE A 47 -17.06 -0.66 -5.57
C ILE A 47 -16.24 -1.67 -4.75
N PHE A 48 -16.74 -2.12 -3.58
CA PHE A 48 -16.07 -3.20 -2.84
C PHE A 48 -16.06 -4.54 -3.61
N ILE A 49 -17.04 -4.81 -4.48
CA ILE A 49 -17.01 -6.00 -5.36
C ILE A 49 -15.86 -5.89 -6.36
N ALA A 50 -15.63 -4.70 -6.93
CA ALA A 50 -14.53 -4.45 -7.86
C ALA A 50 -13.12 -4.66 -7.26
N LEU A 51 -12.97 -4.70 -5.92
CA LEU A 51 -11.71 -5.10 -5.28
C LEU A 51 -11.36 -6.58 -5.48
N ASN A 52 -12.31 -7.40 -5.89
CA ASN A 52 -12.10 -8.82 -6.20
C ASN A 52 -12.03 -9.08 -7.72
N ASP A 53 -11.93 -8.03 -8.52
CA ASP A 53 -11.78 -8.16 -9.98
C ASP A 53 -10.56 -9.01 -10.34
N GLU A 54 -10.63 -9.76 -11.41
CA GLU A 54 -9.50 -10.54 -11.93
C GLU A 54 -8.35 -9.63 -12.38
N GLU A 55 -8.68 -8.44 -12.92
CA GLU A 55 -7.69 -7.47 -13.39
C GLU A 55 -7.18 -6.56 -12.26
N PHE A 56 -5.84 -6.53 -12.13
CA PHE A 56 -5.19 -5.75 -11.09
C PHE A 56 -5.49 -4.24 -11.20
N ALA A 57 -5.52 -3.71 -12.42
CA ALA A 57 -5.78 -2.28 -12.67
C ALA A 57 -7.18 -1.85 -12.19
N VAL A 58 -8.19 -2.71 -12.36
CA VAL A 58 -9.55 -2.47 -11.87
C VAL A 58 -9.57 -2.41 -10.35
N ARG A 59 -8.86 -3.35 -9.67
CA ARG A 59 -8.74 -3.33 -8.20
C ARG A 59 -8.07 -2.04 -7.68
N GLU A 60 -7.02 -1.55 -8.36
CA GLU A 60 -6.35 -0.28 -7.98
C GLU A 60 -7.28 0.93 -8.11
N VAL A 61 -8.04 1.03 -9.19
CA VAL A 61 -9.02 2.11 -9.37
C VAL A 61 -10.10 2.05 -8.29
N ALA A 62 -10.63 0.88 -7.98
CA ALA A 62 -11.62 0.69 -6.93
C ALA A 62 -11.11 1.17 -5.55
N ILE A 63 -9.85 0.88 -5.19
CA ILE A 63 -9.21 1.38 -3.95
C ILE A 63 -9.18 2.92 -3.94
N ASN A 64 -8.82 3.55 -5.05
CA ASN A 64 -8.75 5.00 -5.14
C ASN A 64 -10.13 5.65 -4.98
N ILE A 65 -11.17 5.08 -5.61
CA ILE A 65 -12.56 5.52 -5.44
C ILE A 65 -12.97 5.39 -3.97
N LEU A 66 -12.77 4.22 -3.35
CA LEU A 66 -13.10 3.99 -1.93
C LEU A 66 -12.38 4.98 -1.00
N GLY A 67 -11.13 5.33 -1.31
CA GLY A 67 -10.37 6.34 -0.57
C GLY A 67 -11.03 7.72 -0.59
N ARG A 68 -11.62 8.13 -1.73
CA ARG A 68 -12.38 9.36 -1.84
C ARG A 68 -13.73 9.26 -1.10
N LEU A 69 -14.46 8.16 -1.30
CA LEU A 69 -15.78 7.94 -0.69
C LEU A 69 -15.71 7.83 0.84
N ALA A 70 -14.61 7.34 1.38
CA ALA A 70 -14.39 7.25 2.82
C ALA A 70 -14.40 8.62 3.53
N LYS A 71 -14.13 9.71 2.81
CA LYS A 71 -14.24 11.08 3.34
C LYS A 71 -15.70 11.50 3.55
N TYR A 72 -16.60 10.99 2.72
CA TYR A 72 -18.03 11.31 2.78
C TYR A 72 -18.81 10.35 3.68
N ASN A 73 -18.45 9.07 3.66
CA ASN A 73 -19.22 8.04 4.36
C ASN A 73 -18.34 6.97 5.01
N PRO A 74 -17.51 7.34 6.01
CA PRO A 74 -16.58 6.42 6.66
C PRO A 74 -17.29 5.24 7.36
N ALA A 75 -18.50 5.46 7.86
CA ALA A 75 -19.26 4.43 8.60
C ALA A 75 -19.62 3.22 7.72
N TYR A 76 -19.88 3.43 6.44
CA TYR A 76 -20.18 2.33 5.51
C TYR A 76 -18.90 1.68 4.93
N VAL A 77 -17.80 2.42 4.84
CA VAL A 77 -16.52 1.89 4.35
C VAL A 77 -15.84 0.99 5.39
N MET A 78 -15.89 1.34 6.67
CA MET A 78 -15.15 0.68 7.75
C MET A 78 -15.40 -0.84 7.86
N PRO A 79 -16.66 -1.36 7.89
CA PRO A 79 -16.90 -2.79 8.05
C PRO A 79 -16.32 -3.62 6.89
N SER A 80 -16.44 -3.10 5.68
CA SER A 80 -15.91 -3.76 4.48
C SER A 80 -14.39 -3.64 4.38
N LEU A 81 -13.81 -2.52 4.81
CA LEU A 81 -12.36 -2.33 4.89
C LEU A 81 -11.72 -3.42 5.76
N ARG A 82 -12.29 -3.73 6.94
CA ARG A 82 -11.77 -4.78 7.81
C ARG A 82 -11.68 -6.14 7.10
N LYS A 83 -12.71 -6.49 6.33
CA LYS A 83 -12.71 -7.74 5.55
C LYS A 83 -11.61 -7.74 4.49
N VAL A 84 -11.45 -6.63 3.78
CA VAL A 84 -10.40 -6.47 2.75
C VAL A 84 -9.01 -6.56 3.38
N LEU A 85 -8.77 -5.91 4.51
CA LEU A 85 -7.48 -6.01 5.21
C LEU A 85 -7.16 -7.45 5.59
N ILE A 86 -8.13 -8.19 6.18
CA ILE A 86 -7.96 -9.61 6.53
C ILE A 86 -7.65 -10.43 5.26
N GLN A 87 -8.40 -10.23 4.18
CA GLN A 87 -8.20 -10.94 2.92
C GLN A 87 -6.81 -10.71 2.33
N LEU A 88 -6.35 -9.45 2.29
CA LEU A 88 -5.03 -9.10 1.75
C LEU A 88 -3.89 -9.64 2.61
N LEU A 89 -4.00 -9.54 3.94
CA LEU A 89 -3.01 -10.09 4.87
C LEU A 89 -2.95 -11.61 4.79
N THR A 90 -4.10 -12.29 4.71
CA THR A 90 -4.17 -13.75 4.52
C THR A 90 -3.56 -14.15 3.16
N GLY A 91 -3.87 -13.41 2.10
CA GLY A 91 -3.28 -13.65 0.78
C GLY A 91 -1.76 -13.48 0.79
N LEU A 92 -1.25 -12.47 1.48
CA LEU A 92 0.20 -12.27 1.62
C LEU A 92 0.86 -13.41 2.43
N GLU A 93 0.19 -13.92 3.45
CA GLU A 93 0.73 -14.93 4.34
C GLU A 93 0.69 -16.33 3.74
N TYR A 94 -0.42 -16.72 3.15
CA TYR A 94 -0.69 -18.11 2.75
C TYR A 94 -0.69 -18.38 1.25
N ALA A 95 -0.65 -17.36 0.38
CA ALA A 95 -0.60 -17.61 -1.05
C ALA A 95 0.66 -18.41 -1.43
N THR A 96 0.48 -19.43 -2.25
CA THR A 96 1.57 -20.28 -2.76
C THR A 96 2.27 -19.66 -3.97
N VAL A 97 1.56 -18.83 -4.73
CA VAL A 97 2.07 -18.16 -5.92
C VAL A 97 2.66 -16.80 -5.55
N THR A 98 3.93 -16.59 -5.86
CA THR A 98 4.66 -15.35 -5.57
C THR A 98 3.97 -14.11 -6.12
N ARG A 99 3.46 -14.17 -7.34
CA ARG A 99 2.71 -13.06 -7.97
C ARG A 99 1.53 -12.61 -7.10
N HIS A 100 0.77 -13.55 -6.55
CA HIS A 100 -0.37 -13.21 -5.68
C HIS A 100 0.07 -12.53 -4.40
N LYS A 101 1.22 -12.91 -3.83
CA LYS A 101 1.79 -12.20 -2.68
C LYS A 101 2.20 -10.77 -3.02
N GLU A 102 2.85 -10.57 -4.17
CA GLU A 102 3.24 -9.25 -4.64
C GLU A 102 2.02 -8.36 -4.89
N GLU A 103 0.98 -8.89 -5.54
CA GLU A 103 -0.27 -8.18 -5.78
C GLU A 103 -0.99 -7.83 -4.47
N ALA A 104 -1.07 -8.77 -3.52
CA ALA A 104 -1.66 -8.52 -2.21
C ALA A 104 -0.91 -7.41 -1.44
N ALA A 105 0.43 -7.43 -1.44
CA ALA A 105 1.23 -6.39 -0.82
C ALA A 105 1.05 -5.03 -1.50
N LYS A 106 0.96 -5.00 -2.84
CA LYS A 106 0.73 -3.78 -3.62
C LYS A 106 -0.66 -3.19 -3.35
N LEU A 107 -1.70 -4.04 -3.34
CA LEU A 107 -3.07 -3.61 -3.01
C LEU A 107 -3.16 -3.11 -1.57
N LEU A 108 -2.51 -3.80 -0.62
CA LEU A 108 -2.46 -3.36 0.77
C LEU A 108 -1.82 -1.97 0.91
N THR A 109 -0.73 -1.73 0.17
CA THR A 109 -0.09 -0.40 0.09
C THR A 109 -1.08 0.65 -0.42
N GLY A 110 -1.85 0.34 -1.46
CA GLY A 110 -2.91 1.19 -2.00
C GLY A 110 -3.99 1.51 -0.96
N VAL A 111 -4.48 0.48 -0.25
CA VAL A 111 -5.47 0.62 0.82
C VAL A 111 -4.96 1.51 1.96
N VAL A 112 -3.73 1.28 2.43
CA VAL A 112 -3.08 2.09 3.48
C VAL A 112 -2.98 3.56 3.04
N ARG A 113 -2.61 3.80 1.79
CA ARG A 113 -2.48 5.15 1.23
C ARG A 113 -3.82 5.85 1.04
N ALA A 114 -4.81 5.16 0.51
CA ALA A 114 -6.12 5.74 0.18
C ALA A 114 -7.00 5.96 1.40
N LEU A 115 -6.95 5.07 2.40
CA LEU A 115 -7.84 5.03 3.56
C LEU A 115 -7.12 5.35 4.88
N GLN A 116 -6.14 6.25 4.87
CA GLN A 116 -5.22 6.57 5.96
C GLN A 116 -5.91 6.69 7.34
N GLY A 117 -6.94 7.53 7.44
CA GLY A 117 -7.64 7.78 8.70
C GLY A 117 -8.35 6.53 9.27
N LEU A 118 -8.81 5.64 8.41
CA LEU A 118 -9.50 4.41 8.80
C LEU A 118 -8.52 3.26 9.10
N VAL A 119 -7.38 3.22 8.38
CA VAL A 119 -6.36 2.17 8.55
C VAL A 119 -5.49 2.41 9.78
N LYS A 120 -5.37 3.64 10.25
CA LYS A 120 -4.51 4.00 11.38
C LYS A 120 -4.72 3.10 12.60
N SER A 121 -5.96 2.80 12.96
CA SER A 121 -6.30 1.92 14.10
C SER A 121 -5.86 0.46 13.92
N TYR A 122 -5.54 0.03 12.70
CA TYR A 122 -5.06 -1.32 12.37
C TYR A 122 -3.54 -1.35 12.11
N ALA A 123 -2.86 -0.21 12.15
CA ALA A 123 -1.47 -0.09 11.71
C ALA A 123 -0.52 -1.06 12.43
N LEU A 124 -0.61 -1.19 13.75
CA LEU A 124 0.22 -2.12 14.52
C LEU A 124 -0.05 -3.58 14.16
N THR A 125 -1.32 -3.96 13.97
CA THR A 125 -1.68 -5.32 13.58
C THR A 125 -1.15 -5.65 12.17
N ILE A 126 -1.28 -4.71 11.24
CA ILE A 126 -0.75 -4.86 9.88
C ILE A 126 0.78 -4.99 9.93
N LEU A 127 1.44 -4.15 10.72
CA LEU A 127 2.89 -4.17 10.89
C LEU A 127 3.41 -5.53 11.37
N GLN A 128 2.76 -6.13 12.40
CA GLN A 128 3.15 -7.43 12.94
C GLN A 128 3.13 -8.54 11.89
N VAL A 129 2.20 -8.50 10.94
CA VAL A 129 2.12 -9.47 9.83
C VAL A 129 3.17 -9.16 8.76
N LEU A 130 3.47 -7.89 8.50
CA LEU A 130 4.39 -7.48 7.44
C LEU A 130 5.86 -7.65 7.80
N LEU A 131 6.24 -7.41 9.07
CA LEU A 131 7.65 -7.46 9.49
C LEU A 131 8.37 -8.75 9.10
N PRO A 132 7.82 -9.95 9.37
CA PRO A 132 8.47 -11.20 8.97
C PRO A 132 8.61 -11.34 7.44
N LYS A 133 7.68 -10.76 6.68
CA LYS A 133 7.63 -10.85 5.21
C LYS A 133 8.55 -9.86 4.49
N ALA A 134 9.06 -8.86 5.19
CA ALA A 134 10.03 -7.91 4.63
C ALA A 134 11.38 -8.57 4.25
N ASN A 135 11.65 -9.75 4.79
CA ASN A 135 12.79 -10.59 4.43
C ASN A 135 12.39 -11.84 3.63
N ASP A 136 11.26 -11.79 2.91
CA ASP A 136 10.83 -12.89 2.04
C ASP A 136 11.95 -13.26 1.05
N ALA A 137 12.05 -14.56 0.73
CA ALA A 137 13.03 -15.08 -0.20
C ALA A 137 12.91 -14.45 -1.60
N HIS A 138 11.72 -14.05 -1.99
CA HIS A 138 11.46 -13.36 -3.25
C HIS A 138 11.64 -11.85 -3.09
N ALA A 139 12.65 -11.31 -3.77
CA ALA A 139 12.99 -9.89 -3.70
C ALA A 139 11.83 -8.95 -4.06
N GLY A 140 10.96 -9.35 -4.99
CA GLY A 140 9.76 -8.59 -5.36
C GLY A 140 8.77 -8.47 -4.20
N VAL A 141 8.45 -9.58 -3.53
CA VAL A 141 7.59 -9.59 -2.34
C VAL A 141 8.20 -8.72 -1.23
N ALA A 142 9.49 -8.94 -0.92
CA ALA A 142 10.20 -8.17 0.10
C ALA A 142 10.18 -6.66 -0.19
N ALA A 143 10.38 -6.26 -1.46
CA ALA A 143 10.33 -4.86 -1.87
C ALA A 143 8.92 -4.26 -1.67
N ARG A 144 7.86 -4.96 -2.09
CA ARG A 144 6.48 -4.49 -1.93
C ARG A 144 6.05 -4.41 -0.47
N VAL A 145 6.44 -5.39 0.34
CA VAL A 145 6.20 -5.36 1.79
C VAL A 145 6.92 -4.18 2.44
N THR A 146 8.18 -3.95 2.07
CA THR A 146 8.96 -2.81 2.57
C THR A 146 8.33 -1.47 2.17
N GLU A 147 7.81 -1.35 0.96
CA GLU A 147 7.05 -0.17 0.51
C GLU A 147 5.79 0.05 1.37
N CYS A 148 5.05 -1.03 1.67
CA CYS A 148 3.88 -0.97 2.53
C CYS A 148 4.22 -0.53 3.97
N LEU A 149 5.34 -1.02 4.53
CA LEU A 149 5.84 -0.58 5.83
C LEU A 149 6.13 0.94 5.83
N GLY A 150 6.67 1.47 4.75
CA GLY A 150 6.88 2.91 4.58
C GLY A 150 5.58 3.72 4.54
N GLU A 151 4.53 3.22 3.90
CA GLU A 151 3.21 3.89 3.93
C GLU A 151 2.58 3.82 5.32
N LEU A 152 2.72 2.68 6.03
CA LEU A 152 2.26 2.57 7.42
C LEU A 152 2.99 3.57 8.33
N ALA A 153 4.30 3.76 8.16
CA ALA A 153 5.06 4.75 8.91
C ALA A 153 4.53 6.17 8.70
N ARG A 154 4.10 6.50 7.48
CA ARG A 154 3.49 7.78 7.17
C ARG A 154 2.11 7.96 7.83
N VAL A 155 1.32 6.88 7.90
CA VAL A 155 -0.06 6.91 8.43
C VAL A 155 -0.10 6.87 9.96
N ALA A 156 0.70 6.02 10.56
CA ALA A 156 0.69 5.80 12.01
C ALA A 156 1.62 6.75 12.77
N GLY A 157 2.69 7.25 12.12
CA GLY A 157 3.61 8.21 12.73
C GLY A 157 4.14 7.73 14.08
N GLU A 158 3.96 8.53 15.12
CA GLU A 158 4.45 8.26 16.48
C GLU A 158 3.87 6.99 17.13
N GLU A 159 2.75 6.46 16.65
CA GLU A 159 2.22 5.18 17.16
C GLU A 159 3.16 4.00 16.86
N LEU A 160 4.06 4.16 15.88
CA LEU A 160 5.09 3.16 15.56
C LEU A 160 6.37 3.31 16.41
N ALA A 161 6.47 4.32 17.27
CA ALA A 161 7.67 4.56 18.08
C ALA A 161 8.26 3.31 18.74
N PRO A 162 7.47 2.37 19.31
CA PRO A 162 8.00 1.15 19.92
C PRO A 162 8.71 0.21 18.94
N LEU A 163 8.45 0.31 17.65
CA LEU A 163 8.94 -0.59 16.60
C LEU A 163 9.88 0.11 15.61
N VAL A 164 10.14 1.39 15.79
CA VAL A 164 10.99 2.18 14.88
C VAL A 164 12.41 1.60 14.81
N ASP A 165 13.00 1.22 15.94
CA ASP A 165 14.35 0.65 15.98
C ASP A 165 14.45 -0.66 15.18
N GLU A 166 13.43 -1.52 15.28
CA GLU A 166 13.35 -2.76 14.51
C GLU A 166 13.21 -2.47 13.01
N LEU A 167 12.34 -1.52 12.65
CA LEU A 167 12.16 -1.08 11.26
C LEU A 167 13.43 -0.49 10.67
N VAL A 168 14.12 0.36 11.41
CA VAL A 168 15.40 0.95 10.97
C VAL A 168 16.46 -0.13 10.81
N SER A 169 16.58 -1.07 11.76
CA SER A 169 17.50 -2.21 11.66
C SER A 169 17.26 -3.02 10.39
N LEU A 170 15.99 -3.31 10.10
CA LEU A 170 15.57 -4.01 8.89
C LEU A 170 15.97 -3.23 7.62
N MET A 171 15.71 -1.93 7.55
CA MET A 171 16.10 -1.11 6.39
C MET A 171 17.61 -1.07 6.20
N VAL A 172 18.36 -0.87 7.29
CA VAL A 172 19.85 -0.88 7.25
C VAL A 172 20.38 -2.22 6.77
N SER A 173 19.81 -3.34 7.21
CA SER A 173 20.21 -4.68 6.77
C SER A 173 19.96 -4.87 5.27
N GLN A 174 18.83 -4.39 4.75
CA GLN A 174 18.47 -4.45 3.33
C GLN A 174 19.41 -3.59 2.45
N LEU A 175 19.85 -2.43 2.95
CA LEU A 175 20.79 -1.55 2.28
C LEU A 175 22.24 -2.08 2.32
N SER A 176 22.60 -2.76 3.43
CA SER A 176 23.94 -3.30 3.64
C SER A 176 24.19 -4.65 2.96
N SER A 177 23.13 -5.32 2.51
CA SER A 177 23.23 -6.60 1.79
C SER A 177 23.99 -6.40 0.50
N GLY A 178 25.32 -6.62 0.57
CA GLY A 178 26.28 -6.32 -0.50
C GLY A 178 26.25 -7.26 -1.70
N SER A 179 25.16 -8.03 -1.90
CA SER A 179 25.00 -8.79 -3.11
C SER A 179 24.76 -7.83 -4.28
N VAL A 180 25.63 -7.89 -5.28
CA VAL A 180 25.51 -7.15 -6.56
C VAL A 180 24.12 -7.34 -7.21
N HIS A 181 23.37 -8.32 -6.74
CA HIS A 181 22.03 -8.69 -7.17
C HIS A 181 20.91 -8.31 -6.16
N ALA A 182 21.20 -7.54 -5.10
CA ALA A 182 20.12 -6.98 -4.31
C ALA A 182 19.23 -6.15 -5.23
N SER A 183 17.99 -6.56 -5.40
CA SER A 183 17.03 -5.93 -6.33
C SER A 183 17.04 -4.41 -6.13
N VAL A 184 17.22 -3.65 -7.20
CA VAL A 184 17.11 -2.19 -7.21
C VAL A 184 15.81 -1.77 -6.51
N ALA A 185 14.71 -2.49 -6.77
CA ALA A 185 13.42 -2.25 -6.15
C ALA A 185 13.45 -2.39 -4.61
N LYS A 186 14.19 -3.37 -4.08
CA LYS A 186 14.30 -3.56 -2.63
C LYS A 186 15.09 -2.42 -1.97
N ARG A 187 16.18 -1.96 -2.60
CA ARG A 187 16.96 -0.82 -2.10
C ARG A 187 16.18 0.49 -2.18
N ASP A 188 15.49 0.72 -3.29
CA ASP A 188 14.60 1.88 -3.45
C ASP A 188 13.50 1.90 -2.37
N ALA A 189 12.81 0.77 -2.16
CA ALA A 189 11.79 0.64 -1.12
C ALA A 189 12.37 0.89 0.29
N ALA A 190 13.55 0.35 0.59
CA ALA A 190 14.21 0.55 1.89
C ALA A 190 14.60 2.02 2.12
N LEU A 191 15.16 2.71 1.11
CA LEU A 191 15.52 4.13 1.19
C LEU A 191 14.27 5.01 1.39
N LYS A 192 13.22 4.79 0.62
CA LYS A 192 11.95 5.52 0.75
C LYS A 192 11.32 5.31 2.12
N THR A 193 11.33 4.08 2.61
CA THR A 193 10.79 3.74 3.93
C THR A 193 11.60 4.39 5.05
N LEU A 194 12.93 4.36 4.96
CA LEU A 194 13.80 5.04 5.93
C LEU A 194 13.53 6.56 5.95
N GLY A 195 13.37 7.19 4.78
CA GLY A 195 13.00 8.60 4.67
C GLY A 195 11.64 8.90 5.31
N ARG A 196 10.63 8.04 5.10
CA ARG A 196 9.30 8.19 5.71
C ARG A 196 9.32 8.01 7.23
N LEU A 197 10.11 7.05 7.75
CA LEU A 197 10.32 6.88 9.19
C LEU A 197 10.93 8.16 9.79
N ALA A 198 11.99 8.68 9.19
CA ALA A 198 12.64 9.89 9.64
C ALA A 198 11.72 11.12 9.60
N SER A 199 10.84 11.23 8.61
CA SER A 199 9.94 12.37 8.44
C SER A 199 8.68 12.33 9.32
N ASN A 200 8.26 11.14 9.77
CA ASN A 200 6.98 10.97 10.45
C ASN A 200 7.11 10.47 11.91
N THR A 201 8.35 10.28 12.38
CA THR A 201 8.64 9.94 13.77
C THR A 201 9.69 10.89 14.33
N SER A 202 9.76 11.02 15.66
CA SER A 202 10.79 11.84 16.32
C SER A 202 12.21 11.27 16.24
N HIS A 203 12.40 10.11 15.61
CA HIS A 203 13.65 9.34 15.59
C HIS A 203 14.59 9.71 14.44
N VAL A 204 14.75 10.97 14.11
CA VAL A 204 15.58 11.43 12.97
C VAL A 204 17.08 11.21 13.20
N ALA A 205 17.58 11.45 14.40
CA ALA A 205 19.01 11.36 14.73
C ALA A 205 19.43 9.97 15.22
N ASN A 206 18.54 9.25 15.90
CA ASN A 206 18.83 7.95 16.50
C ASN A 206 19.41 6.91 15.54
N PRO A 207 18.92 6.76 14.30
CA PRO A 207 19.47 5.79 13.36
C PRO A 207 20.97 5.97 13.10
N TYR A 208 21.46 7.19 13.07
CA TYR A 208 22.88 7.48 12.83
C TYR A 208 23.75 7.18 14.06
N LEU A 209 23.19 7.32 15.26
CA LEU A 209 23.87 6.98 16.50
C LEU A 209 23.95 5.46 16.72
N GLN A 210 22.87 4.76 16.46
CA GLN A 210 22.79 3.30 16.62
C GLN A 210 23.48 2.54 15.49
N TYR A 211 23.45 3.09 14.26
CA TYR A 211 24.04 2.48 13.06
C TYR A 211 25.07 3.43 12.43
N PRO A 212 26.29 3.56 13.01
CA PRO A 212 27.32 4.51 12.50
C PRO A 212 27.71 4.27 11.04
N ARG A 213 27.54 3.05 10.54
CA ARG A 213 27.80 2.69 9.16
C ARG A 213 26.71 3.13 8.17
N LEU A 214 25.56 3.56 8.64
CA LEU A 214 24.42 3.96 7.82
C LEU A 214 24.79 5.14 6.90
N LEU A 215 25.41 6.17 7.45
CA LEU A 215 25.84 7.34 6.66
C LEU A 215 26.82 6.93 5.56
N GLY A 216 27.79 6.08 5.87
CA GLY A 216 28.73 5.56 4.88
C GLY A 216 28.04 4.73 3.78
N ALA A 217 27.05 3.92 4.14
CA ALA A 217 26.25 3.16 3.19
C ALA A 217 25.46 4.08 2.26
N LEU A 218 24.77 5.11 2.80
CA LEU A 218 24.01 6.08 2.02
C LEU A 218 24.92 6.87 1.05
N VAL A 219 26.08 7.35 1.53
CA VAL A 219 27.07 8.04 0.68
C VAL A 219 27.60 7.12 -0.43
N LYS A 220 27.84 5.83 -0.11
CA LYS A 220 28.24 4.84 -1.11
C LYS A 220 27.17 4.67 -2.19
N ILE A 221 25.90 4.51 -1.78
CA ILE A 221 24.77 4.38 -2.71
C ILE A 221 24.70 5.61 -3.63
N LEU A 222 24.75 6.83 -3.08
CA LEU A 222 24.74 8.07 -3.86
C LEU A 222 25.87 8.14 -4.91
N LYS A 223 27.02 7.56 -4.62
CA LYS A 223 28.18 7.60 -5.52
C LYS A 223 28.20 6.47 -6.55
N THR A 224 27.71 5.30 -6.20
CA THR A 224 27.87 4.08 -7.00
C THR A 224 26.58 3.62 -7.69
N GLU A 225 25.42 4.04 -7.19
CA GLU A 225 24.16 3.59 -7.76
C GLU A 225 23.87 4.32 -9.07
N GLN A 226 23.62 3.53 -10.12
CA GLN A 226 23.29 4.06 -11.46
C GLN A 226 21.77 4.12 -11.68
N ALA A 227 20.98 3.37 -10.90
CA ALA A 227 19.54 3.37 -11.01
C ALA A 227 18.96 4.69 -10.48
N ALA A 228 18.33 5.48 -11.37
CA ALA A 228 17.74 6.78 -11.02
C ALA A 228 16.78 6.76 -9.82
N PRO A 229 15.92 5.71 -9.62
CA PRO A 229 15.02 5.67 -8.46
C PRO A 229 15.73 5.54 -7.11
N VAL A 230 16.95 5.02 -7.08
CA VAL A 230 17.71 4.74 -5.84
C VAL A 230 18.68 5.87 -5.52
N ARG A 231 19.10 6.63 -6.51
CA ARG A 231 20.02 7.76 -6.39
C ARG A 231 19.28 9.04 -6.00
#